data_1ac007fc4743c113c638770719c09016
#
_entry.id   1ac007fc4743c113c638770719c09016
#
_cell.length_a   1.000
_cell.length_b   1.000
_cell.length_c   1.000
_cell.angle_alpha   90.00
_cell.angle_beta   90.00
_cell.angle_gamma   90.00
#
_symmetry.space_group_name_H-M   'P 1'
#
loop_
_entity.id
_entity.type
_entity.pdbx_description
1 polymer ?
#
loop_
_entity_poly.entity_id
_entity_poly.type
_entity_poly.pdbx_seq_one_letter_code
_entity_poly.pdbx_strand_id
1 'polypeptide(L)'
;MTSHAKQLISFLTLMLISLLVNAENNSSFLMKPVKKSTGQPIYIQIFKEESLLELYTEKLDGQLEKVRTYPICSYSGGLGPKKFQGDLKSPEGFYQVNFSQLNPNSRFYRAINLGFPNQYDKSKGYTGDFLMIHGACKSVGCYAMTDPVMDEIYQYAELALLGGQSTINIHIFPFKMTAENMKKHQYSKDMDFWQQLMPAYQYVEERKQIPSVTVQDGRYFVNSTLTSPNSVNPVLNLSQNSESKWLQNTHTTIK
;
A
#
# COMPACT_ATOMS: atom_id res chain seq x y z
N MET A 1 -32.38 40.40 34.87
CA MET A 1 -32.10 39.20 34.11
C MET A 1 -31.94 38.06 35.10
N THR A 2 -32.84 37.08 35.03
CA THR A 2 -32.90 35.95 35.96
C THR A 2 -31.74 34.98 35.73
N SER A 3 -31.32 34.26 36.78
CA SER A 3 -30.23 33.27 36.76
C SER A 3 -30.34 32.28 35.60
N HIS A 4 -31.54 31.89 35.22
CA HIS A 4 -31.82 30.96 34.11
C HIS A 4 -31.47 31.53 32.73
N ALA A 5 -31.62 32.85 32.52
CA ALA A 5 -31.24 33.47 31.24
C ALA A 5 -29.72 33.50 31.03
N LYS A 6 -28.94 33.67 32.12
CA LYS A 6 -27.45 33.60 32.03
C LYS A 6 -26.95 32.19 31.76
N GLN A 7 -27.58 31.14 32.33
CA GLN A 7 -27.25 29.75 32.06
C GLN A 7 -27.57 29.35 30.61
N LEU A 8 -28.72 29.77 30.07
CA LEU A 8 -29.09 29.48 28.67
C LEU A 8 -28.11 30.11 27.67
N ILE A 9 -27.71 31.37 27.90
CA ILE A 9 -26.74 32.08 27.06
C ILE A 9 -25.37 31.37 27.09
N SER A 10 -24.94 30.90 28.28
CA SER A 10 -23.67 30.17 28.43
C SER A 10 -23.69 28.82 27.70
N PHE A 11 -24.81 28.08 27.73
CA PHE A 11 -24.94 26.81 26.98
C PHE A 11 -24.96 27.03 25.47
N LEU A 12 -25.66 28.09 24.99
CA LEU A 12 -25.71 28.41 23.58
C LEU A 12 -24.33 28.82 23.03
N THR A 13 -23.57 29.61 23.80
CA THR A 13 -22.20 29.99 23.38
C THR A 13 -21.23 28.81 23.38
N LEU A 14 -21.30 27.88 24.35
CA LEU A 14 -20.50 26.67 24.34
C LEU A 14 -20.83 25.77 23.15
N MET A 15 -22.12 25.65 22.81
CA MET A 15 -22.58 24.84 21.67
C MET A 15 -22.15 25.44 20.31
N LEU A 16 -22.16 26.79 20.20
CA LEU A 16 -21.65 27.48 19.00
C LEU A 16 -20.13 27.33 18.85
N ILE A 17 -19.38 27.39 19.93
CA ILE A 17 -17.92 27.21 19.93
C ILE A 17 -17.56 25.77 19.52
N SER A 18 -18.30 24.75 19.98
CA SER A 18 -18.07 23.36 19.59
C SER A 18 -18.40 23.11 18.12
N LEU A 19 -19.39 23.80 17.56
CA LEU A 19 -19.71 23.74 16.12
C LEU A 19 -18.64 24.41 15.26
N LEU A 20 -18.06 25.52 15.71
CA LEU A 20 -16.99 26.22 15.01
C LEU A 20 -15.68 25.41 15.04
N VAL A 21 -15.32 24.79 16.18
CA VAL A 21 -14.13 23.93 16.29
C VAL A 21 -14.26 22.68 15.41
N ASN A 22 -15.47 22.11 15.28
CA ASN A 22 -15.69 20.98 14.36
C ASN A 22 -15.68 21.43 12.87
N ALA A 23 -16.05 22.66 12.55
CA ALA A 23 -15.97 23.20 11.20
C ALA A 23 -14.52 23.48 10.79
N GLU A 24 -13.66 23.94 11.68
CA GLU A 24 -12.23 24.13 11.41
C GLU A 24 -11.50 22.80 11.22
N ASN A 25 -11.85 21.74 11.97
CA ASN A 25 -11.27 20.41 11.77
C ASN A 25 -11.73 19.74 10.46
N ASN A 26 -12.90 20.09 9.92
CA ASN A 26 -13.35 19.61 8.60
C ASN A 26 -12.78 20.44 7.44
N SER A 27 -12.37 21.69 7.65
CA SER A 27 -11.79 22.51 6.57
C SER A 27 -10.30 22.22 6.34
N SER A 28 -9.61 21.51 7.23
CA SER A 28 -8.21 21.09 7.02
C SER A 28 -8.07 19.99 5.96
N PHE A 29 -9.20 19.42 5.48
CA PHE A 29 -9.25 18.56 4.28
C PHE A 29 -9.25 19.36 2.97
N LEU A 30 -9.31 20.69 3.02
CA LEU A 30 -9.08 21.55 1.86
C LEU A 30 -7.60 21.40 1.48
N MET A 31 -7.39 20.87 0.28
CA MET A 31 -6.08 20.58 -0.28
C MET A 31 -5.12 21.76 -0.03
N LYS A 32 -4.13 21.55 0.83
CA LYS A 32 -3.00 22.48 0.89
C LYS A 32 -2.49 22.65 -0.54
N PRO A 33 -2.18 23.89 -0.98
CA PRO A 33 -1.67 24.10 -2.34
C PRO A 33 -0.55 23.11 -2.59
N VAL A 34 -0.63 22.41 -3.72
CA VAL A 34 0.39 21.45 -4.17
C VAL A 34 1.73 22.18 -4.08
N LYS A 35 2.59 21.76 -3.17
CA LYS A 35 3.99 22.18 -3.21
C LYS A 35 4.44 21.76 -4.61
N LYS A 36 4.69 22.74 -5.48
CA LYS A 36 4.96 22.54 -6.91
C LYS A 36 5.83 21.31 -7.08
N SER A 37 5.26 20.25 -7.68
CA SER A 37 6.02 19.02 -7.95
C SER A 37 7.26 19.44 -8.73
N THR A 38 8.41 19.06 -8.23
CA THR A 38 9.71 19.52 -8.77
C THR A 38 10.27 18.53 -9.80
N GLY A 39 9.48 17.54 -10.23
CA GLY A 39 9.98 16.45 -11.07
C GLY A 39 10.88 15.46 -10.33
N GLN A 40 10.88 15.50 -8.99
CA GLN A 40 11.57 14.50 -8.17
C GLN A 40 10.97 13.12 -8.39
N PRO A 41 11.78 12.04 -8.31
CA PRO A 41 11.26 10.69 -8.34
C PRO A 41 10.21 10.46 -7.26
N ILE A 42 9.18 9.67 -7.62
CA ILE A 42 8.07 9.33 -6.72
C ILE A 42 7.95 7.83 -6.51
N TYR A 43 7.30 7.48 -5.41
CA TYR A 43 6.90 6.14 -5.03
C TYR A 43 5.49 6.15 -4.47
N ILE A 44 4.71 5.10 -4.76
CA ILE A 44 3.30 5.01 -4.33
C ILE A 44 3.10 3.71 -3.55
N GLN A 45 2.40 3.83 -2.40
CA GLN A 45 1.83 2.69 -1.68
C GLN A 45 0.30 2.78 -1.67
N ILE A 46 -0.36 1.64 -1.85
CA ILE A 46 -1.81 1.50 -1.71
C ILE A 46 -2.09 0.48 -0.61
N PHE A 47 -3.02 0.83 0.28
CA PHE A 47 -3.51 0.00 1.37
C PHE A 47 -5.02 -0.19 1.19
N LYS A 48 -5.43 -1.42 0.84
CA LYS A 48 -6.83 -1.68 0.46
C LYS A 48 -7.78 -1.57 1.63
N GLU A 49 -7.48 -2.21 2.77
CA GLU A 49 -8.37 -2.20 3.95
C GLU A 49 -8.59 -0.77 4.47
N GLU A 50 -7.52 0.01 4.52
CA GLU A 50 -7.58 1.40 4.95
C GLU A 50 -8.16 2.33 3.89
N SER A 51 -8.32 1.84 2.64
CA SER A 51 -8.74 2.65 1.49
C SER A 51 -7.88 3.89 1.29
N LEU A 52 -6.55 3.72 1.36
CA LEU A 52 -5.58 4.80 1.28
C LEU A 52 -4.56 4.58 0.15
N LEU A 53 -4.21 5.69 -0.50
CA LEU A 53 -3.03 5.81 -1.36
C LEU A 53 -2.07 6.79 -0.71
N GLU A 54 -0.84 6.36 -0.45
CA GLU A 54 0.24 7.20 0.06
C GLU A 54 1.24 7.49 -1.06
N LEU A 55 1.54 8.78 -1.28
CA LEU A 55 2.50 9.26 -2.27
C LEU A 55 3.73 9.78 -1.57
N TYR A 56 4.88 9.35 -2.04
CA TYR A 56 6.20 9.73 -1.54
C TYR A 56 7.03 10.36 -2.65
N THR A 57 7.91 11.30 -2.29
CA THR A 57 9.03 11.72 -3.13
C THR A 57 10.31 11.09 -2.62
N GLU A 58 11.23 10.79 -3.54
CA GLU A 58 12.57 10.31 -3.22
C GLU A 58 13.54 11.48 -3.22
N LYS A 59 14.28 11.65 -2.12
CA LYS A 59 15.33 12.64 -1.97
C LYS A 59 16.61 12.20 -2.69
N LEU A 60 17.57 13.11 -2.84
CA LEU A 60 18.87 12.83 -3.46
C LEU A 60 19.68 11.74 -2.74
N ASP A 61 19.43 11.54 -1.46
CA ASP A 61 20.05 10.49 -0.64
C ASP A 61 19.30 9.14 -0.71
N GLY A 62 18.27 9.04 -1.55
CA GLY A 62 17.41 7.86 -1.70
C GLY A 62 16.37 7.70 -0.59
N GLN A 63 16.26 8.66 0.34
CA GLN A 63 15.26 8.60 1.41
C GLN A 63 13.89 9.03 0.91
N LEU A 64 12.86 8.26 1.27
CA LEU A 64 11.47 8.58 0.96
C LEU A 64 10.90 9.59 1.96
N GLU A 65 10.26 10.62 1.44
CA GLU A 65 9.46 11.56 2.21
C GLU A 65 8.01 11.47 1.78
N LYS A 66 7.11 11.18 2.73
CA LYS A 66 5.68 11.13 2.44
C LYS A 66 5.14 12.53 2.17
N VAL A 67 4.63 12.74 0.97
CA VAL A 67 4.09 14.03 0.52
C VAL A 67 2.60 14.13 0.81
N ARG A 68 1.85 13.04 0.52
CA ARG A 68 0.39 13.01 0.62
C ARG A 68 -0.13 11.64 1.01
N THR A 69 -1.28 11.66 1.65
CA THR A 69 -2.15 10.51 1.84
C THR A 69 -3.51 10.86 1.25
N TYR A 70 -3.99 10.07 0.33
CA TYR A 70 -5.28 10.27 -0.35
C TYR A 70 -6.24 9.14 0.02
N PRO A 71 -7.51 9.46 0.34
CA PRO A 71 -8.54 8.44 0.42
C PRO A 71 -8.84 7.88 -0.97
N ILE A 72 -8.92 6.56 -1.09
CA ILE A 72 -9.41 5.89 -2.28
C ILE A 72 -10.93 5.98 -2.27
N CYS A 73 -11.51 6.53 -3.34
CA CYS A 73 -12.94 6.72 -3.46
C CYS A 73 -13.68 5.40 -3.60
N SER A 74 -13.14 4.48 -4.42
CA SER A 74 -13.72 3.15 -4.63
C SER A 74 -12.67 2.16 -5.15
N TYR A 75 -12.72 0.95 -4.64
CA TYR A 75 -12.10 -0.24 -5.22
C TYR A 75 -13.04 -1.44 -5.02
N SER A 76 -12.79 -2.59 -5.64
CA SER A 76 -13.71 -3.73 -5.55
C SER A 76 -13.04 -5.06 -5.24
N GLY A 77 -13.85 -6.06 -4.89
CA GLY A 77 -13.45 -7.45 -4.66
C GLY A 77 -12.80 -7.74 -3.31
N GLY A 78 -12.74 -6.75 -2.39
CA GLY A 78 -12.17 -6.93 -1.05
C GLY A 78 -10.69 -7.29 -1.06
N LEU A 79 -10.18 -7.88 0.03
CA LEU A 79 -8.77 -8.26 0.18
C LEU A 79 -8.42 -9.51 -0.64
N GLY A 80 -7.14 -9.69 -0.92
CA GLY A 80 -6.57 -10.75 -1.72
C GLY A 80 -6.26 -10.34 -3.16
N PRO A 81 -5.32 -11.07 -3.83
CA PRO A 81 -4.87 -10.73 -5.17
C PRO A 81 -5.98 -10.94 -6.21
N LYS A 82 -5.90 -10.19 -7.31
CA LYS A 82 -6.66 -10.48 -8.52
C LYS A 82 -6.10 -11.75 -9.17
N LYS A 83 -7.00 -12.65 -9.63
CA LYS A 83 -6.59 -13.95 -10.19
C LYS A 83 -7.07 -14.17 -11.64
N PHE A 84 -8.27 -13.70 -11.98
CA PHE A 84 -8.80 -13.93 -13.33
C PHE A 84 -9.68 -12.77 -13.78
N GLN A 85 -9.80 -12.64 -15.09
CA GLN A 85 -10.70 -11.66 -15.72
C GLN A 85 -12.13 -11.86 -15.20
N GLY A 86 -12.74 -10.77 -14.72
CA GLY A 86 -14.10 -10.79 -14.20
C GLY A 86 -14.24 -11.17 -12.72
N ASP A 87 -13.16 -11.40 -11.97
CA ASP A 87 -13.21 -11.65 -10.51
C ASP A 87 -13.53 -10.41 -9.67
N LEU A 88 -13.68 -9.27 -10.32
CA LEU A 88 -14.00 -7.96 -9.72
C LEU A 88 -12.95 -7.46 -8.72
N LYS A 89 -11.80 -8.12 -8.60
CA LYS A 89 -10.77 -7.75 -7.61
C LYS A 89 -9.83 -6.67 -8.14
N SER A 90 -9.56 -5.69 -7.30
CA SER A 90 -8.41 -4.80 -7.46
C SER A 90 -7.13 -5.54 -7.06
N PRO A 91 -6.04 -5.45 -7.85
CA PRO A 91 -4.83 -6.25 -7.66
C PRO A 91 -4.07 -5.87 -6.39
N GLU A 92 -3.27 -6.80 -5.88
CA GLU A 92 -2.26 -6.60 -4.83
C GLU A 92 -0.91 -7.08 -5.37
N GLY A 93 0.19 -6.50 -4.89
CA GLY A 93 1.54 -6.85 -5.32
C GLY A 93 2.36 -5.65 -5.76
N PHE A 94 3.41 -5.88 -6.53
CA PHE A 94 4.40 -4.88 -6.90
C PHE A 94 4.36 -4.60 -8.40
N TYR A 95 4.06 -3.35 -8.74
CA TYR A 95 3.89 -2.89 -10.12
C TYR A 95 4.89 -1.77 -10.43
N GLN A 96 5.23 -1.65 -11.70
CA GLN A 96 6.08 -0.58 -12.22
C GLN A 96 5.39 0.07 -13.40
N VAL A 97 5.35 1.38 -13.39
CA VAL A 97 4.67 2.20 -14.41
C VAL A 97 5.67 3.14 -15.07
N ASN A 98 5.71 3.12 -16.38
CA ASN A 98 6.48 4.05 -17.19
C ASN A 98 5.56 5.07 -17.89
N PHE A 99 6.14 5.99 -18.65
CA PHE A 99 5.40 7.08 -19.30
C PHE A 99 4.29 6.60 -20.25
N SER A 100 4.48 5.48 -20.95
CA SER A 100 3.48 4.96 -21.90
C SER A 100 2.21 4.43 -21.23
N GLN A 101 2.24 4.25 -19.90
CA GLN A 101 1.10 3.78 -19.11
C GLN A 101 0.27 4.92 -18.51
N LEU A 102 0.69 6.17 -18.74
CA LEU A 102 -0.11 7.36 -18.41
C LEU A 102 -1.13 7.61 -19.51
N ASN A 103 -2.38 7.77 -19.13
CA ASN A 103 -3.47 8.11 -20.05
C ASN A 103 -4.16 9.41 -19.64
N PRO A 104 -3.83 10.56 -20.25
CA PRO A 104 -4.46 11.85 -19.94
C PRO A 104 -5.91 11.94 -20.46
N ASN A 105 -6.28 11.10 -21.42
CA ASN A 105 -7.59 11.11 -22.10
C ASN A 105 -8.44 9.88 -21.75
N SER A 106 -8.31 9.38 -20.52
CA SER A 106 -9.09 8.25 -20.04
C SER A 106 -10.59 8.61 -19.97
N ARG A 107 -11.47 7.64 -20.28
CA ARG A 107 -12.91 7.75 -20.04
C ARG A 107 -13.26 7.99 -18.56
N PHE A 108 -12.32 7.71 -17.66
CA PHE A 108 -12.42 7.93 -16.23
C PHE A 108 -11.56 9.13 -15.80
N TYR A 109 -11.62 10.22 -16.55
CA TYR A 109 -10.86 11.45 -16.37
C TYR A 109 -9.39 11.26 -16.78
N ARG A 110 -8.48 10.94 -15.87
CA ARG A 110 -7.08 10.56 -16.10
C ARG A 110 -6.84 9.17 -15.53
N ALA A 111 -5.88 8.44 -16.08
CA ALA A 111 -5.57 7.10 -15.58
C ALA A 111 -4.07 6.77 -15.64
N ILE A 112 -3.64 5.95 -14.71
CA ILE A 112 -2.32 5.32 -14.66
C ILE A 112 -2.56 3.81 -14.74
N ASN A 113 -2.16 3.16 -15.83
CA ASN A 113 -2.29 1.72 -15.98
C ASN A 113 -1.21 1.02 -15.16
N LEU A 114 -1.60 0.13 -14.25
CA LEU A 114 -0.68 -0.61 -13.38
C LEU A 114 0.22 -1.60 -14.13
N GLY A 115 -0.18 -1.99 -15.35
CA GLY A 115 0.54 -3.03 -16.09
C GLY A 115 0.26 -4.44 -15.59
N PHE A 116 -0.94 -4.66 -15.02
CA PHE A 116 -1.39 -6.01 -14.69
C PHE A 116 -1.61 -6.84 -15.96
N PRO A 117 -1.26 -8.14 -15.98
CA PRO A 117 -0.53 -8.90 -14.96
C PRO A 117 0.99 -8.64 -14.99
N ASN A 118 1.58 -8.49 -13.80
CA ASN A 118 3.03 -8.37 -13.66
C ASN A 118 3.73 -9.74 -13.81
N GLN A 119 5.05 -9.84 -13.55
CA GLN A 119 5.79 -11.08 -13.67
C GLN A 119 5.29 -12.17 -12.70
N TYR A 120 4.96 -11.80 -11.45
CA TYR A 120 4.38 -12.73 -10.47
C TYR A 120 3.01 -13.23 -10.93
N ASP A 121 2.12 -12.32 -11.32
CA ASP A 121 0.77 -12.65 -11.76
C ASP A 121 0.80 -13.62 -12.95
N LYS A 122 1.69 -13.35 -13.94
CA LYS A 122 1.91 -14.22 -15.10
C LYS A 122 2.42 -15.60 -14.69
N SER A 123 3.33 -15.70 -13.72
CA SER A 123 3.85 -16.98 -13.22
C SER A 123 2.78 -17.83 -12.53
N LYS A 124 1.71 -17.16 -12.02
CA LYS A 124 0.54 -17.82 -11.42
C LYS A 124 -0.58 -18.11 -12.42
N GLY A 125 -0.42 -17.71 -13.68
CA GLY A 125 -1.47 -17.83 -14.69
C GLY A 125 -2.63 -16.86 -14.46
N TYR A 126 -2.41 -15.74 -13.73
CA TYR A 126 -3.46 -14.77 -13.52
C TYR A 126 -3.76 -13.98 -14.78
N THR A 127 -5.04 -13.67 -14.99
CA THR A 127 -5.54 -13.03 -16.21
C THR A 127 -6.35 -11.77 -15.92
N GLY A 128 -6.38 -10.87 -16.88
CA GLY A 128 -7.06 -9.58 -16.84
C GLY A 128 -6.18 -8.49 -17.43
N ASP A 129 -6.77 -7.33 -17.66
CA ASP A 129 -6.11 -6.17 -18.24
C ASP A 129 -6.73 -4.86 -17.76
N PHE A 130 -6.14 -3.73 -18.17
CA PHE A 130 -6.64 -2.38 -17.91
C PHE A 130 -6.97 -2.08 -16.44
N LEU A 131 -6.19 -2.63 -15.50
CA LEU A 131 -6.31 -2.26 -14.10
C LEU A 131 -5.51 -1.00 -13.82
N MET A 132 -6.18 0.02 -13.31
CA MET A 132 -5.68 1.39 -13.29
C MET A 132 -5.92 2.06 -11.93
N ILE A 133 -5.13 3.11 -11.66
CA ILE A 133 -5.51 4.19 -10.76
C ILE A 133 -6.14 5.26 -11.66
N HIS A 134 -7.37 5.73 -11.38
CA HIS A 134 -8.10 6.67 -12.25
C HIS A 134 -9.07 7.56 -11.47
N GLY A 135 -9.61 8.59 -12.11
CA GLY A 135 -10.65 9.46 -11.56
C GLY A 135 -12.05 8.84 -11.61
N ALA A 136 -13.08 9.69 -11.59
CA ALA A 136 -14.51 9.37 -11.70
C ALA A 136 -15.12 8.53 -10.56
N CYS A 137 -14.41 8.26 -9.48
CA CYS A 137 -14.93 7.66 -8.23
C CYS A 137 -15.79 6.39 -8.40
N LYS A 138 -15.68 5.64 -9.50
CA LYS A 138 -16.39 4.37 -9.75
C LYS A 138 -15.42 3.31 -10.24
N SER A 139 -15.41 2.15 -9.60
CA SER A 139 -14.47 1.09 -9.96
C SER A 139 -15.11 -0.28 -10.00
N VAL A 140 -14.59 -1.08 -10.95
CA VAL A 140 -14.71 -2.54 -11.00
C VAL A 140 -13.33 -3.10 -11.32
N GLY A 141 -12.54 -3.43 -10.27
CA GLY A 141 -11.17 -3.94 -10.39
C GLY A 141 -10.06 -2.89 -10.38
N CYS A 142 -10.36 -1.61 -10.52
CA CYS A 142 -9.39 -0.50 -10.46
C CYS A 142 -9.33 0.14 -9.07
N TYR A 143 -8.48 1.17 -8.93
CA TYR A 143 -8.45 2.10 -7.79
C TYR A 143 -8.97 3.45 -8.25
N ALA A 144 -10.23 3.74 -7.95
CA ALA A 144 -10.87 5.00 -8.34
C ALA A 144 -10.64 6.08 -7.29
N MET A 145 -10.15 7.21 -7.74
CA MET A 145 -9.97 8.44 -6.97
C MET A 145 -11.03 9.45 -7.39
N THR A 146 -11.21 10.54 -6.62
CA THR A 146 -11.93 11.71 -7.15
C THR A 146 -11.10 12.40 -8.23
N ASP A 147 -11.73 13.12 -9.15
CA ASP A 147 -11.02 13.79 -10.25
C ASP A 147 -9.93 14.76 -9.77
N PRO A 148 -10.17 15.63 -8.76
CA PRO A 148 -9.13 16.51 -8.24
C PRO A 148 -7.93 15.76 -7.64
N VAL A 149 -8.18 14.64 -6.93
CA VAL A 149 -7.12 13.80 -6.36
C VAL A 149 -6.34 13.10 -7.46
N MET A 150 -7.03 12.57 -8.47
CA MET A 150 -6.38 11.94 -9.61
C MET A 150 -5.54 12.93 -10.42
N ASP A 151 -6.00 14.16 -10.55
CA ASP A 151 -5.25 15.23 -11.23
C ASP A 151 -3.91 15.50 -10.53
N GLU A 152 -3.92 15.60 -9.21
CA GLU A 152 -2.70 15.78 -8.40
C GLU A 152 -1.75 14.58 -8.54
N ILE A 153 -2.24 13.36 -8.37
CA ILE A 153 -1.42 12.13 -8.50
C ILE A 153 -0.83 12.02 -9.90
N TYR A 154 -1.62 12.33 -10.93
CA TYR A 154 -1.18 12.27 -12.31
C TYR A 154 -0.07 13.29 -12.61
N GLN A 155 -0.20 14.52 -12.12
CA GLN A 155 0.83 15.55 -12.26
C GLN A 155 2.16 15.13 -11.59
N TYR A 156 2.11 14.54 -10.40
CA TYR A 156 3.31 14.00 -9.76
C TYR A 156 3.96 12.91 -10.61
N ALA A 157 3.15 11.97 -11.12
CA ALA A 157 3.64 10.86 -11.94
C ALA A 157 4.26 11.37 -13.26
N GLU A 158 3.56 12.25 -13.97
CA GLU A 158 4.01 12.82 -15.24
C GLU A 158 5.32 13.61 -15.07
N LEU A 159 5.39 14.49 -14.07
CA LEU A 159 6.58 15.30 -13.84
C LEU A 159 7.78 14.47 -13.37
N ALA A 160 7.57 13.44 -12.58
CA ALA A 160 8.66 12.54 -12.16
C ALA A 160 9.24 11.76 -13.34
N LEU A 161 8.40 11.24 -14.23
CA LEU A 161 8.84 10.54 -15.44
C LEU A 161 9.50 11.48 -16.44
N LEU A 162 8.97 12.68 -16.64
CA LEU A 162 9.63 13.73 -17.45
C LEU A 162 10.94 14.22 -16.83
N GLY A 163 11.04 14.18 -15.50
CA GLY A 163 12.25 14.53 -14.73
C GLY A 163 13.36 13.48 -14.77
N GLY A 164 13.15 12.35 -15.47
CA GLY A 164 14.16 11.30 -15.68
C GLY A 164 13.95 10.02 -14.87
N GLN A 165 12.89 9.91 -14.08
CA GLN A 165 12.53 8.63 -13.46
C GLN A 165 12.07 7.65 -14.55
N SER A 166 12.75 6.52 -14.70
CA SER A 166 12.43 5.54 -15.76
C SER A 166 11.11 4.82 -15.51
N THR A 167 10.86 4.46 -14.25
CA THR A 167 9.62 3.80 -13.81
C THR A 167 9.23 4.24 -12.40
N ILE A 168 7.93 4.34 -12.15
CA ILE A 168 7.35 4.57 -10.83
C ILE A 168 7.02 3.22 -10.20
N ASN A 169 7.56 2.95 -9.02
CA ASN A 169 7.18 1.78 -8.24
C ASN A 169 5.85 2.03 -7.53
N ILE A 170 4.89 1.12 -7.69
CA ILE A 170 3.58 1.13 -7.04
C ILE A 170 3.43 -0.19 -6.28
N HIS A 171 3.48 -0.12 -4.97
CA HIS A 171 3.32 -1.27 -4.09
C HIS A 171 1.91 -1.29 -3.51
N ILE A 172 1.19 -2.37 -3.71
CA ILE A 172 -0.22 -2.52 -3.33
C ILE A 172 -0.33 -3.62 -2.29
N PHE A 173 -0.70 -3.22 -1.09
CA PHE A 173 -0.84 -4.09 0.07
C PHE A 173 -2.32 -4.31 0.43
N PRO A 174 -2.67 -5.47 1.00
CA PRO A 174 -4.02 -5.72 1.50
C PRO A 174 -4.41 -4.74 2.62
N PHE A 175 -3.45 -4.41 3.47
CA PHE A 175 -3.57 -3.54 4.63
C PHE A 175 -2.16 -3.07 5.04
N LYS A 176 -2.04 -2.14 5.96
CA LYS A 176 -0.75 -1.83 6.60
C LYS A 176 -0.26 -3.07 7.34
N MET A 177 0.85 -3.67 6.88
CA MET A 177 1.29 -5.01 7.28
C MET A 177 2.02 -5.01 8.62
N THR A 178 1.42 -4.38 9.63
CA THR A 178 1.87 -4.42 11.03
C THR A 178 1.67 -5.81 11.63
N ALA A 179 2.39 -6.14 12.69
CA ALA A 179 2.23 -7.41 13.40
C ALA A 179 0.78 -7.63 13.87
N GLU A 180 0.10 -6.57 14.31
CA GLU A 180 -1.29 -6.61 14.73
C GLU A 180 -2.22 -6.97 13.57
N ASN A 181 -2.10 -6.29 12.42
CA ASN A 181 -2.94 -6.55 11.26
C ASN A 181 -2.65 -7.94 10.66
N MET A 182 -1.39 -8.37 10.61
CA MET A 182 -1.03 -9.73 10.19
C MET A 182 -1.68 -10.79 11.10
N LYS A 183 -1.69 -10.56 12.41
CA LYS A 183 -2.39 -11.43 13.37
C LYS A 183 -3.91 -11.42 13.18
N LYS A 184 -4.51 -10.23 12.96
CA LYS A 184 -5.95 -10.08 12.67
C LYS A 184 -6.38 -10.95 11.49
N HIS A 185 -5.55 -11.02 10.46
CA HIS A 185 -5.86 -11.73 9.22
C HIS A 185 -5.20 -13.13 9.10
N GLN A 186 -4.62 -13.68 10.17
CA GLN A 186 -3.80 -14.91 10.17
C GLN A 186 -4.48 -16.15 9.56
N TYR A 187 -5.81 -16.21 9.56
CA TYR A 187 -6.57 -17.32 9.00
C TYR A 187 -7.05 -17.09 7.55
N SER A 188 -6.60 -16.01 6.91
CA SER A 188 -6.93 -15.75 5.52
C SER A 188 -6.31 -16.80 4.60
N LYS A 189 -7.08 -17.23 3.59
CA LYS A 189 -6.57 -18.09 2.51
C LYS A 189 -5.46 -17.44 1.67
N ASP A 190 -5.32 -16.12 1.74
CA ASP A 190 -4.32 -15.36 0.99
C ASP A 190 -3.07 -15.03 1.84
N MET A 191 -2.96 -15.62 3.05
CA MET A 191 -1.86 -15.35 4.00
C MET A 191 -0.48 -15.66 3.42
N ASP A 192 -0.31 -16.80 2.71
CA ASP A 192 0.96 -17.16 2.08
C ASP A 192 1.42 -16.11 1.05
N PHE A 193 0.47 -15.51 0.34
CA PHE A 193 0.77 -14.42 -0.58
C PHE A 193 1.15 -13.16 0.18
N TRP A 194 0.42 -12.79 1.21
CA TRP A 194 0.68 -11.60 2.01
C TRP A 194 2.02 -11.66 2.75
N GLN A 195 2.42 -12.85 3.22
CA GLN A 195 3.75 -13.05 3.81
C GLN A 195 4.90 -12.73 2.83
N GLN A 196 4.68 -12.84 1.52
CA GLN A 196 5.66 -12.47 0.51
C GLN A 196 5.72 -10.95 0.30
N LEU A 197 4.64 -10.23 0.59
CA LEU A 197 4.59 -8.76 0.47
C LEU A 197 5.19 -8.06 1.71
N MET A 198 5.05 -8.69 2.88
CA MET A 198 5.42 -8.10 4.18
C MET A 198 6.87 -7.59 4.23
N PRO A 199 7.90 -8.30 3.72
CA PRO A 199 9.28 -7.81 3.78
C PRO A 199 9.48 -6.47 3.06
N ALA A 200 8.77 -6.23 1.94
CA ALA A 200 8.84 -4.95 1.23
C ALA A 200 8.19 -3.82 2.03
N TYR A 201 7.06 -4.09 2.67
CA TYR A 201 6.41 -3.13 3.57
C TYR A 201 7.35 -2.76 4.73
N GLN A 202 7.89 -3.75 5.43
CA GLN A 202 8.81 -3.53 6.56
C GLN A 202 10.06 -2.76 6.14
N TYR A 203 10.64 -3.09 4.97
CA TYR A 203 11.80 -2.38 4.45
C TYR A 203 11.53 -0.87 4.28
N VAL A 204 10.38 -0.50 3.69
CA VAL A 204 10.01 0.90 3.54
C VAL A 204 9.78 1.57 4.90
N GLU A 205 9.12 0.89 5.83
CA GLU A 205 8.86 1.45 7.16
C GLU A 205 10.15 1.71 7.95
N GLU A 206 11.12 0.80 7.86
CA GLU A 206 12.37 0.86 8.63
C GLU A 206 13.43 1.73 7.93
N ARG A 207 13.58 1.58 6.63
CA ARG A 207 14.68 2.21 5.87
C ARG A 207 14.28 3.50 5.18
N LYS A 208 12.99 3.72 4.99
CA LYS A 208 12.47 4.83 4.16
C LYS A 208 13.11 4.87 2.77
N GLN A 209 13.28 3.70 2.18
CA GLN A 209 13.84 3.50 0.84
C GLN A 209 12.98 2.49 0.06
N ILE A 210 13.04 2.55 -1.26
CA ILE A 210 12.32 1.59 -2.13
C ILE A 210 13.10 0.27 -2.16
N PRO A 211 12.51 -0.86 -1.74
CA PRO A 211 13.18 -2.15 -1.84
C PRO A 211 13.28 -2.62 -3.30
N SER A 212 14.33 -3.35 -3.62
CA SER A 212 14.38 -4.12 -4.86
C SER A 212 13.55 -5.39 -4.70
N VAL A 213 12.62 -5.62 -5.62
CA VAL A 213 11.76 -6.80 -5.63
C VAL A 213 11.98 -7.58 -6.91
N THR A 214 12.17 -8.89 -6.78
CA THR A 214 12.28 -9.84 -7.92
C THR A 214 11.26 -10.95 -7.79
N VAL A 215 11.02 -11.66 -8.89
CA VAL A 215 10.16 -12.85 -8.92
C VAL A 215 10.98 -14.05 -9.36
N GLN A 216 11.03 -15.09 -8.53
CA GLN A 216 11.71 -16.35 -8.81
C GLN A 216 10.76 -17.50 -8.41
N ASP A 217 10.62 -18.50 -9.24
CA ASP A 217 9.77 -19.68 -9.00
C ASP A 217 8.34 -19.33 -8.54
N GLY A 218 7.78 -18.25 -9.11
CA GLY A 218 6.44 -17.79 -8.78
C GLY A 218 6.30 -17.21 -7.37
N ARG A 219 7.37 -16.70 -6.78
CA ARG A 219 7.38 -16.01 -5.48
C ARG A 219 8.07 -14.67 -5.59
N TYR A 220 7.62 -13.71 -4.77
CA TYR A 220 8.34 -12.46 -4.58
C TYR A 220 9.54 -12.66 -3.65
N PHE A 221 10.67 -12.10 -4.03
CA PHE A 221 11.87 -11.96 -3.21
C PHE A 221 12.20 -10.48 -3.09
N VAL A 222 12.36 -10.05 -1.85
CA VAL A 222 12.76 -8.68 -1.52
C VAL A 222 14.26 -8.73 -1.18
N ASN A 223 15.08 -8.12 -2.03
CA ASN A 223 16.51 -7.99 -1.76
C ASN A 223 16.70 -6.88 -0.73
N SER A 224 16.57 -7.23 0.53
CA SER A 224 17.06 -6.41 1.63
C SER A 224 18.52 -6.81 1.84
N THR A 225 19.47 -5.92 1.57
CA THR A 225 20.80 -6.00 2.16
C THR A 225 20.70 -5.65 3.66
N LEU A 226 19.79 -6.34 4.37
CA LEU A 226 19.72 -6.31 5.81
C LEU A 226 20.83 -7.22 6.35
N THR A 227 22.06 -6.74 6.34
CA THR A 227 23.05 -7.20 7.30
C THR A 227 22.68 -6.65 8.68
N SER A 228 21.60 -7.17 9.26
CA SER A 228 21.36 -7.05 10.69
C SER A 228 21.89 -8.32 11.34
N PRO A 229 22.85 -8.24 12.28
CA PRO A 229 23.42 -9.42 12.95
C PRO A 229 22.44 -10.19 13.84
N ASN A 230 21.17 -9.78 13.93
CA ASN A 230 20.19 -10.34 14.88
C ASN A 230 18.81 -10.68 14.29
N SER A 231 18.65 -10.82 12.99
CA SER A 231 17.42 -11.42 12.45
C SER A 231 17.57 -12.94 12.41
N VAL A 232 17.32 -13.60 13.54
CA VAL A 232 17.01 -15.02 13.58
C VAL A 232 15.75 -15.22 12.74
N ASN A 233 15.87 -15.86 11.58
CA ASN A 233 14.76 -16.30 10.75
C ASN A 233 13.89 -17.26 11.60
N PRO A 234 12.65 -16.93 11.97
CA PRO A 234 11.85 -17.82 12.82
C PRO A 234 11.36 -19.09 12.09
N VAL A 235 11.66 -19.23 10.80
CA VAL A 235 11.11 -20.32 9.97
C VAL A 235 12.05 -21.52 9.82
N LEU A 236 13.32 -21.45 10.28
CA LEU A 236 14.28 -22.54 10.09
C LEU A 236 14.53 -23.42 11.33
N ASN A 237 13.80 -23.23 12.44
CA ASN A 237 14.06 -24.01 13.67
C ASN A 237 12.98 -25.02 14.03
N LEU A 238 12.08 -25.41 13.13
CA LEU A 238 11.08 -26.45 13.41
C LEU A 238 11.39 -27.83 12.80
N SER A 239 12.48 -28.00 12.03
CA SER A 239 12.79 -29.30 11.40
C SER A 239 14.06 -29.99 11.89
N GLN A 240 14.85 -29.40 12.79
CA GLN A 240 16.10 -30.06 13.26
C GLN A 240 16.06 -30.59 14.67
N ASN A 241 14.96 -30.46 15.42
CA ASN A 241 14.87 -30.97 16.79
C ASN A 241 14.12 -32.30 16.93
N SER A 242 13.73 -32.97 15.85
CA SER A 242 13.04 -34.27 15.94
C SER A 242 13.91 -35.50 15.59
N GLU A 243 15.09 -35.32 15.01
CA GLU A 243 15.91 -36.48 14.60
C GLU A 243 17.06 -36.84 15.57
N SER A 244 17.42 -36.00 16.55
CA SER A 244 18.54 -36.32 17.44
C SER A 244 18.15 -37.06 18.73
N LYS A 245 16.88 -37.39 18.96
CA LYS A 245 16.40 -38.09 20.17
C LYS A 245 16.18 -39.60 20.02
N TRP A 246 16.31 -40.16 18.80
CA TRP A 246 16.06 -41.58 18.55
C TRP A 246 17.32 -42.45 18.44
N LEU A 247 18.53 -41.89 18.48
CA LEU A 247 19.77 -42.63 18.30
C LEU A 247 20.60 -42.90 19.60
N GLN A 248 20.07 -42.57 20.78
CA GLN A 248 20.80 -42.80 22.03
C GLN A 248 20.24 -43.89 22.95
N ASN A 249 19.23 -44.68 22.55
CA ASN A 249 18.65 -45.71 23.43
C ASN A 249 18.72 -47.15 22.88
N THR A 250 19.73 -47.49 22.06
CA THR A 250 19.95 -48.90 21.68
C THR A 250 21.40 -49.33 21.88
N HIS A 251 21.91 -49.25 23.12
CA HIS A 251 23.05 -50.05 23.57
C HIS A 251 23.03 -50.10 25.09
N THR A 252 22.31 -51.06 25.67
CA THR A 252 22.64 -51.76 26.91
C THR A 252 21.59 -52.85 27.13
N THR A 253 21.92 -54.09 26.86
CA THR A 253 21.88 -55.21 27.78
C THR A 253 21.89 -56.53 27.00
N ILE A 254 23.06 -57.12 26.93
CA ILE A 254 23.17 -58.59 26.98
C ILE A 254 24.33 -58.88 27.93
N LYS A 255 23.99 -59.33 29.11
CA LYS A 255 24.64 -60.37 29.86
C LYS A 255 23.67 -60.92 30.89
#